data_bb8951ddc29138f2d9927d8538421cc9
#
_entry.id   bb8951ddc29138f2d9927d8538421cc9
#
_cell.length_a   1.000
_cell.length_b   1.000
_cell.length_c   1.000
_cell.angle_alpha   90.00
_cell.angle_beta   90.00
_cell.angle_gamma   90.00
#
_symmetry.space_group_name_H-M   'P 1'
#
loop_
_entity.id
_entity.type
_entity.pdbx_description
1 polymer ?
#
loop_
_entity_poly.entity_id
_entity_poly.type
_entity_poly.pdbx_seq_one_letter_code
_entity_poly.pdbx_strand_id
1 'polypeptide(L)'
;YEKNINIIMGNQIATSYVRKRDCYNQLKGFMQHEYPGKICALYGLRRTGKTVMMYQYISELSDKDKEKTVYILCLRECDMLELRQAMEDLYDKGVRNFFLDEITEVTDFQKYGNTFSDYFAAKGAKIVIAGTDSLGIMLAQSDILYDRIQMIHTSYIPFAEFSKLIENDSVDEYIEYGGTLTKSPYKTLQASEEYQNTAIVGNILHSLEKSEDARRYGAAITELYEQNELKSVLNKMINKFSYYTTVKAVNKCFKSAPLYSTIHNIQEPSYVSLINTEEANQATKNALGIKDLDEMQTSLSKRHLDELKNYLLELELFLEIPSYISLNSGERSEDLEIFMQPGMIYAHSTALIKNLADDSMWKDTCGIADRNLFILRADHFVKGILLENIILAETYKTFQKIDLDRYYVSQLSITLRNNNQHVEADMILVDKQKGESYLFEVKYSNQIVIDQTKHLRNTDFLEYIDENFGKVKSRLVLYTGASSKQNDVLYLNAATYLKRLSIVSNTPRPEIKQLLNENCNTSKPNLKTTSRKKPRKL
;
A
#
# COMPACT_ATOMS: atom_id res chain seq x y z
N TYR A 1 -40.39 -1.93 7.65
CA TYR A 1 -39.03 -2.00 8.26
C TYR A 1 -37.92 -2.43 7.29
N GLU A 2 -38.21 -2.81 6.03
CA GLU A 2 -37.20 -3.41 5.12
C GLU A 2 -36.73 -2.47 3.99
N LYS A 3 -36.93 -1.17 4.09
CA LYS A 3 -36.55 -0.27 2.97
C LYS A 3 -35.06 0.06 2.92
N ASN A 4 -34.37 0.12 4.08
CA ASN A 4 -33.04 0.66 4.19
C ASN A 4 -31.97 -0.35 4.66
N ILE A 5 -32.39 -1.61 4.85
CA ILE A 5 -31.48 -2.73 5.15
C ILE A 5 -31.79 -3.92 4.24
N ASN A 6 -30.75 -4.63 3.80
CA ASN A 6 -30.91 -5.88 3.07
C ASN A 6 -30.41 -7.04 3.95
N ILE A 7 -31.35 -7.92 4.34
CA ILE A 7 -31.09 -9.04 5.26
C ILE A 7 -30.94 -10.33 4.46
N ILE A 8 -29.82 -11.02 4.63
CA ILE A 8 -29.54 -12.30 3.98
C ILE A 8 -29.17 -13.32 5.07
N MET A 9 -29.95 -14.40 5.17
CA MET A 9 -29.64 -15.48 6.12
C MET A 9 -28.43 -16.27 5.68
N GLY A 10 -27.66 -16.81 6.63
CA GLY A 10 -26.39 -17.49 6.37
C GLY A 10 -26.49 -18.67 5.41
N ASN A 11 -27.63 -19.36 5.38
CA ASN A 11 -27.90 -20.47 4.45
C ASN A 11 -28.10 -20.03 2.98
N GLN A 12 -28.34 -18.75 2.73
CA GLN A 12 -28.46 -18.16 1.40
C GLN A 12 -27.13 -17.61 0.86
N ILE A 13 -26.09 -17.56 1.71
CA ILE A 13 -24.80 -17.00 1.36
C ILE A 13 -23.88 -18.09 0.80
N ALA A 14 -23.39 -17.85 -0.41
CA ALA A 14 -22.34 -18.63 -1.05
C ALA A 14 -21.32 -17.70 -1.68
N THR A 15 -20.09 -18.15 -1.79
CA THR A 15 -19.03 -17.42 -2.47
C THR A 15 -18.21 -18.34 -3.36
N SER A 16 -17.84 -17.85 -4.53
CA SER A 16 -16.88 -18.50 -5.44
C SER A 16 -15.43 -18.18 -5.09
N TYR A 17 -15.19 -17.18 -4.23
CA TYR A 17 -13.85 -16.77 -3.82
C TYR A 17 -13.28 -17.75 -2.78
N VAL A 18 -12.36 -18.60 -3.21
CA VAL A 18 -11.77 -19.64 -2.35
C VAL A 18 -10.55 -19.11 -1.58
N ARG A 19 -9.79 -18.19 -2.18
CA ARG A 19 -8.56 -17.67 -1.60
C ARG A 19 -8.86 -16.58 -0.58
N LYS A 20 -8.17 -16.67 0.55
CA LYS A 20 -8.39 -15.81 1.71
C LYS A 20 -7.27 -14.81 1.88
N ARG A 21 -7.66 -13.62 2.34
CA ARG A 21 -6.75 -12.61 2.85
C ARG A 21 -5.98 -13.17 4.06
N ASP A 22 -4.75 -12.71 4.27
CA ASP A 22 -3.97 -13.13 5.44
C ASP A 22 -4.62 -12.68 6.76
N CYS A 23 -5.28 -11.51 6.76
CA CYS A 23 -6.05 -11.01 7.90
C CYS A 23 -7.34 -11.82 8.19
N TYR A 24 -7.78 -12.71 7.29
CA TYR A 24 -8.93 -13.59 7.52
C TYR A 24 -8.81 -14.43 8.80
N ASN A 25 -7.59 -14.86 9.15
CA ASN A 25 -7.36 -15.64 10.37
C ASN A 25 -7.70 -14.85 11.64
N GLN A 26 -7.58 -13.52 11.63
CA GLN A 26 -7.96 -12.66 12.76
C GLN A 26 -9.50 -12.66 12.91
N LEU A 27 -10.25 -12.53 11.80
CA LEU A 27 -11.70 -12.64 11.80
C LEU A 27 -12.15 -14.02 12.32
N LYS A 28 -11.54 -15.09 11.80
CA LYS A 28 -11.83 -16.46 12.24
C LYS A 28 -11.54 -16.64 13.72
N GLY A 29 -10.42 -16.12 14.21
CA GLY A 29 -10.04 -16.15 15.62
C GLY A 29 -11.06 -15.44 16.50
N PHE A 30 -11.53 -14.24 16.12
CA PHE A 30 -12.57 -13.53 16.84
C PHE A 30 -13.88 -14.33 16.92
N MET A 31 -14.31 -14.93 15.81
CA MET A 31 -15.57 -15.68 15.77
C MET A 31 -15.52 -16.99 16.57
N GLN A 32 -14.33 -17.62 16.69
CA GLN A 32 -14.16 -18.89 17.39
C GLN A 32 -13.90 -18.77 18.90
N HIS A 33 -13.44 -17.60 19.38
CA HIS A 33 -13.19 -17.36 20.79
C HIS A 33 -14.29 -16.53 21.42
N GLU A 34 -14.48 -16.68 22.72
CA GLU A 34 -15.43 -15.85 23.44
C GLU A 34 -14.79 -14.52 23.85
N TYR A 35 -15.37 -13.42 23.41
CA TYR A 35 -15.01 -12.06 23.79
C TYR A 35 -16.27 -11.33 24.28
N PRO A 36 -16.68 -11.53 25.57
CA PRO A 36 -17.90 -10.92 26.09
C PRO A 36 -17.88 -9.40 25.93
N GLY A 37 -18.95 -8.84 25.38
CA GLY A 37 -19.08 -7.40 25.18
C GLY A 37 -18.15 -6.79 24.11
N LYS A 38 -17.44 -7.61 23.32
CA LYS A 38 -16.60 -7.11 22.22
C LYS A 38 -17.20 -7.41 20.84
N ILE A 39 -17.00 -6.49 19.93
CA ILE A 39 -17.33 -6.62 18.51
C ILE A 39 -16.07 -6.64 17.66
N CYS A 40 -16.15 -7.06 16.40
CA CYS A 40 -15.06 -7.04 15.45
C CYS A 40 -15.36 -6.05 14.32
N ALA A 41 -14.41 -5.22 13.93
CA ALA A 41 -14.53 -4.32 12.78
C ALA A 41 -13.53 -4.64 11.68
N LEU A 42 -14.03 -4.84 10.46
CA LEU A 42 -13.24 -4.89 9.24
C LEU A 42 -13.25 -3.49 8.61
N TYR A 43 -12.12 -2.82 8.57
CA TYR A 43 -12.03 -1.47 8.01
C TYR A 43 -10.87 -1.34 7.02
N GLY A 44 -10.91 -0.31 6.21
CA GLY A 44 -9.91 -0.06 5.17
C GLY A 44 -10.55 0.31 3.84
N LEU A 45 -9.72 0.57 2.84
CA LEU A 45 -10.13 1.05 1.53
C LEU A 45 -11.14 0.14 0.83
N ARG A 46 -11.85 0.71 -0.14
CA ARG A 46 -12.71 -0.08 -1.06
C ARG A 46 -11.88 -1.09 -1.85
N ARG A 47 -12.49 -2.22 -2.21
CA ARG A 47 -11.89 -3.31 -3.02
C ARG A 47 -10.71 -4.03 -2.36
N THR A 48 -10.65 -4.03 -1.04
CA THR A 48 -9.67 -4.77 -0.23
C THR A 48 -10.21 -6.10 0.33
N GLY A 49 -11.45 -6.46 0.01
CA GLY A 49 -12.00 -7.79 0.29
C GLY A 49 -12.81 -7.94 1.58
N LYS A 50 -13.23 -6.87 2.27
CA LYS A 50 -14.01 -6.92 3.53
C LYS A 50 -15.27 -7.78 3.41
N THR A 51 -16.18 -7.44 2.50
CA THR A 51 -17.42 -8.20 2.22
C THR A 51 -17.12 -9.65 1.83
N VAL A 52 -16.08 -9.88 1.01
CA VAL A 52 -15.67 -11.23 0.59
C VAL A 52 -15.23 -12.06 1.79
N MET A 53 -14.49 -11.50 2.73
CA MET A 53 -14.07 -12.21 3.96
C MET A 53 -15.26 -12.61 4.83
N MET A 54 -16.29 -11.75 4.95
CA MET A 54 -17.53 -12.10 5.65
C MET A 54 -18.24 -13.28 4.96
N TYR A 55 -18.39 -13.23 3.65
CA TYR A 55 -19.03 -14.30 2.87
C TYR A 55 -18.23 -15.61 2.95
N GLN A 56 -16.91 -15.54 2.90
CA GLN A 56 -16.05 -16.72 3.06
C GLN A 56 -16.27 -17.37 4.42
N TYR A 57 -16.30 -16.57 5.49
CA TYR A 57 -16.53 -17.11 6.83
C TYR A 57 -17.91 -17.76 6.97
N ILE A 58 -18.97 -17.07 6.55
CA ILE A 58 -20.35 -17.58 6.63
C ILE A 58 -20.50 -18.87 5.80
N SER A 59 -19.88 -18.92 4.61
CA SER A 59 -19.95 -20.08 3.73
C SER A 59 -19.31 -21.34 4.34
N GLU A 60 -18.35 -21.18 5.24
CA GLU A 60 -17.64 -22.29 5.92
C GLU A 60 -18.35 -22.82 7.16
N LEU A 61 -19.40 -22.15 7.62
CA LEU A 61 -20.17 -22.58 8.79
C LEU A 61 -20.96 -23.87 8.49
N SER A 62 -21.22 -24.63 9.55
CA SER A 62 -22.18 -25.72 9.48
C SER A 62 -23.59 -25.22 9.16
N ASP A 63 -24.46 -26.05 8.59
CA ASP A 63 -25.83 -25.64 8.27
C ASP A 63 -26.58 -25.13 9.51
N LYS A 64 -26.36 -25.78 10.67
CA LYS A 64 -26.92 -25.35 11.96
C LYS A 64 -26.44 -23.95 12.39
N ASP A 65 -25.16 -23.64 12.13
CA ASP A 65 -24.61 -22.35 12.48
C ASP A 65 -25.02 -21.27 11.46
N LYS A 66 -25.20 -21.63 10.18
CA LYS A 66 -25.75 -20.75 9.16
C LYS A 66 -27.18 -20.30 9.48
N GLU A 67 -28.00 -21.17 10.03
CA GLU A 67 -29.36 -20.81 10.49
C GLU A 67 -29.33 -19.74 11.60
N LYS A 68 -28.26 -19.68 12.39
CA LYS A 68 -28.06 -18.68 13.46
C LYS A 68 -27.24 -17.47 13.02
N THR A 69 -26.96 -17.36 11.74
CA THR A 69 -26.09 -16.32 11.18
C THR A 69 -26.86 -15.47 10.18
N VAL A 70 -26.67 -14.16 10.24
CA VAL A 70 -27.24 -13.19 9.32
C VAL A 70 -26.18 -12.23 8.80
N TYR A 71 -26.29 -11.87 7.55
CA TYR A 71 -25.59 -10.75 6.92
C TYR A 71 -26.59 -9.64 6.65
N ILE A 72 -26.27 -8.43 7.07
CA ILE A 72 -27.11 -7.23 6.89
C ILE A 72 -26.27 -6.20 6.14
N LEU A 73 -26.71 -5.82 4.95
CA LEU A 73 -26.15 -4.68 4.22
C LEU A 73 -26.95 -3.43 4.61
N CYS A 74 -26.25 -2.46 5.21
CA CYS A 74 -26.83 -1.17 5.58
C CYS A 74 -26.82 -0.22 4.38
N LEU A 75 -27.96 0.40 4.08
CA LEU A 75 -28.12 1.36 3.00
C LEU A 75 -28.11 2.80 3.56
N ARG A 76 -27.89 3.77 2.70
CA ARG A 76 -27.68 5.19 3.07
C ARG A 76 -28.76 5.82 3.98
N GLU A 77 -29.99 5.38 3.88
CA GLU A 77 -31.11 5.94 4.63
C GLU A 77 -31.42 5.18 5.93
N CYS A 78 -30.62 4.16 6.26
CA CYS A 78 -30.77 3.38 7.48
C CYS A 78 -30.36 4.22 8.70
N ASP A 79 -31.16 4.20 9.76
CA ASP A 79 -30.82 4.75 11.06
C ASP A 79 -30.54 3.66 12.10
N MET A 80 -29.93 4.06 13.23
CA MET A 80 -29.59 3.13 14.31
C MET A 80 -30.81 2.50 14.97
N LEU A 81 -31.96 3.15 14.97
CA LEU A 81 -33.20 2.60 15.58
C LEU A 81 -33.75 1.47 14.71
N GLU A 82 -33.82 1.68 13.39
CA GLU A 82 -34.26 0.68 12.42
C GLU A 82 -33.37 -0.57 12.46
N LEU A 83 -32.04 -0.37 12.43
CA LEU A 83 -31.07 -1.47 12.50
C LEU A 83 -31.17 -2.24 13.82
N ARG A 84 -31.25 -1.53 14.95
CA ARG A 84 -31.39 -2.14 16.26
C ARG A 84 -32.67 -3.00 16.34
N GLN A 85 -33.82 -2.49 15.87
CA GLN A 85 -35.09 -3.23 15.91
C GLN A 85 -35.03 -4.49 15.06
N ALA A 86 -34.45 -4.41 13.85
CA ALA A 86 -34.25 -5.59 13.01
C ALA A 86 -33.32 -6.63 13.68
N MET A 87 -32.26 -6.20 14.36
CA MET A 87 -31.38 -7.10 15.08
C MET A 87 -32.06 -7.73 16.31
N GLU A 88 -32.91 -6.99 17.05
CA GLU A 88 -33.67 -7.53 18.18
C GLU A 88 -34.63 -8.61 17.70
N ASP A 89 -35.41 -8.37 16.63
CA ASP A 89 -36.32 -9.35 16.04
C ASP A 89 -35.62 -10.63 15.57
N LEU A 90 -34.42 -10.49 14.98
CA LEU A 90 -33.60 -11.62 14.56
C LEU A 90 -32.98 -12.38 15.75
N TYR A 91 -32.55 -11.66 16.77
CA TYR A 91 -31.99 -12.25 17.99
C TYR A 91 -33.06 -13.10 18.72
N ASP A 92 -34.29 -12.61 18.81
CA ASP A 92 -35.41 -13.33 19.41
C ASP A 92 -35.81 -14.59 18.60
N LYS A 93 -35.59 -14.58 17.29
CA LYS A 93 -35.72 -15.75 16.40
C LYS A 93 -34.52 -16.73 16.47
N GLY A 94 -33.53 -16.47 17.33
CA GLY A 94 -32.40 -17.38 17.57
C GLY A 94 -31.12 -17.05 16.81
N VAL A 95 -31.05 -15.95 16.06
CA VAL A 95 -29.82 -15.49 15.44
C VAL A 95 -28.80 -15.05 16.51
N ARG A 96 -27.55 -15.43 16.32
CA ARG A 96 -26.46 -15.15 17.27
C ARG A 96 -25.23 -14.53 16.61
N ASN A 97 -25.07 -14.71 15.30
CA ASN A 97 -23.95 -14.16 14.54
C ASN A 97 -24.47 -13.09 13.56
N PHE A 98 -24.03 -11.87 13.72
CA PHE A 98 -24.43 -10.71 12.92
C PHE A 98 -23.23 -10.17 12.14
N PHE A 99 -23.33 -10.12 10.83
CA PHE A 99 -22.38 -9.49 9.93
C PHE A 99 -23.02 -8.27 9.32
N LEU A 100 -22.58 -7.07 9.76
CA LEU A 100 -23.14 -5.78 9.35
C LEU A 100 -22.18 -5.11 8.38
N ASP A 101 -22.56 -5.02 7.12
CA ASP A 101 -21.72 -4.39 6.09
C ASP A 101 -22.19 -2.97 5.79
N GLU A 102 -21.26 -2.09 5.43
CA GLU A 102 -21.43 -0.66 5.21
C GLU A 102 -22.07 0.04 6.43
N ILE A 103 -21.65 -0.35 7.65
CA ILE A 103 -22.20 0.19 8.91
C ILE A 103 -22.07 1.71 9.01
N THR A 104 -21.06 2.29 8.38
CA THR A 104 -20.82 3.73 8.37
C THR A 104 -21.82 4.52 7.55
N GLU A 105 -22.66 3.85 6.74
CA GLU A 105 -23.82 4.47 6.10
C GLU A 105 -24.99 4.70 7.06
N VAL A 106 -24.98 4.03 8.23
CA VAL A 106 -26.07 4.16 9.24
C VAL A 106 -25.96 5.49 9.96
N THR A 107 -27.03 6.27 9.93
CA THR A 107 -27.11 7.55 10.63
C THR A 107 -26.95 7.33 12.14
N ASP A 108 -26.17 8.18 12.80
CA ASP A 108 -25.87 8.12 14.23
C ASP A 108 -25.07 6.88 14.70
N PHE A 109 -24.49 6.08 13.78
CA PHE A 109 -23.61 4.95 14.15
C PHE A 109 -22.53 5.36 15.14
N GLN A 110 -21.84 6.49 14.89
CA GLN A 110 -20.77 6.99 15.73
C GLN A 110 -21.24 7.40 17.13
N LYS A 111 -22.51 7.71 17.30
CA LYS A 111 -23.11 8.11 18.59
C LYS A 111 -23.67 6.93 19.39
N TYR A 112 -24.21 5.93 18.71
CA TYR A 112 -24.92 4.82 19.35
C TYR A 112 -24.33 3.44 19.07
N GLY A 113 -23.18 3.35 18.45
CA GLY A 113 -22.53 2.08 18.09
C GLY A 113 -22.19 1.18 19.29
N ASN A 114 -22.08 1.75 20.51
CA ASN A 114 -21.95 0.99 21.75
C ASN A 114 -23.13 0.04 22.01
N THR A 115 -24.30 0.26 21.40
CA THR A 115 -25.43 -0.68 21.47
C THR A 115 -25.03 -2.09 21.02
N PHE A 116 -24.13 -2.21 20.05
CA PHE A 116 -23.66 -3.50 19.57
C PHE A 116 -22.86 -4.26 20.64
N SER A 117 -21.99 -3.57 21.38
CA SER A 117 -21.20 -4.15 22.46
C SER A 117 -22.01 -4.34 23.73
N ASP A 118 -22.67 -3.30 24.22
CA ASP A 118 -23.27 -3.24 25.55
C ASP A 118 -24.60 -4.02 25.61
N TYR A 119 -25.31 -4.15 24.51
CA TYR A 119 -26.59 -4.86 24.50
C TYR A 119 -26.49 -6.23 23.84
N PHE A 120 -26.04 -6.31 22.59
CA PHE A 120 -26.04 -7.58 21.85
C PHE A 120 -24.85 -8.49 22.19
N ALA A 121 -23.61 -7.96 22.15
CA ALA A 121 -22.43 -8.78 22.45
C ALA A 121 -22.37 -9.17 23.93
N ALA A 122 -22.84 -8.33 24.83
CA ALA A 122 -22.98 -8.65 26.26
C ALA A 122 -23.98 -9.79 26.50
N LYS A 123 -24.98 -9.99 25.63
CA LYS A 123 -25.92 -11.12 25.65
C LYS A 123 -25.43 -12.36 24.87
N GLY A 124 -24.17 -12.36 24.44
CA GLY A 124 -23.54 -13.49 23.75
C GLY A 124 -23.69 -13.50 22.23
N ALA A 125 -24.16 -12.41 21.60
CA ALA A 125 -24.13 -12.29 20.15
C ALA A 125 -22.69 -12.04 19.66
N LYS A 126 -22.31 -12.62 18.52
CA LYS A 126 -21.11 -12.31 17.79
C LYS A 126 -21.41 -11.27 16.72
N ILE A 127 -20.73 -10.14 16.76
CA ILE A 127 -20.97 -9.04 15.83
C ILE A 127 -19.70 -8.68 15.10
N VAL A 128 -19.78 -8.72 13.77
CA VAL A 128 -18.75 -8.25 12.86
C VAL A 128 -19.33 -7.08 12.07
N ILE A 129 -18.71 -5.93 12.18
CA ILE A 129 -19.06 -4.75 11.40
C ILE A 129 -18.04 -4.53 10.29
N ALA A 130 -18.45 -4.02 9.16
CA ALA A 130 -17.55 -3.52 8.13
C ALA A 130 -18.04 -2.18 7.58
N GLY A 131 -17.10 -1.38 7.14
CA GLY A 131 -17.38 -0.12 6.45
C GLY A 131 -16.23 0.29 5.57
N THR A 132 -16.54 1.02 4.52
CA THR A 132 -15.55 1.63 3.64
C THR A 132 -15.05 2.96 4.19
N ASP A 133 -15.83 3.59 5.04
CA ASP A 133 -15.45 4.79 5.76
C ASP A 133 -14.62 4.42 7.00
N SER A 134 -13.31 4.35 6.79
CA SER A 134 -12.39 3.99 7.87
C SER A 134 -12.34 5.04 8.97
N LEU A 135 -12.50 6.32 8.64
CA LEU A 135 -12.48 7.40 9.63
C LEU A 135 -13.64 7.24 10.63
N GLY A 136 -14.86 6.98 10.14
CA GLY A 136 -16.01 6.76 11.01
C GLY A 136 -15.84 5.59 11.98
N ILE A 137 -15.22 4.49 11.55
CA ILE A 137 -14.92 3.35 12.42
C ILE A 137 -13.81 3.67 13.42
N MET A 138 -12.76 4.37 13.01
CA MET A 138 -11.66 4.78 13.87
C MET A 138 -12.10 5.76 14.96
N LEU A 139 -12.96 6.71 14.61
CA LEU A 139 -13.57 7.64 15.55
C LEU A 139 -14.44 6.90 16.58
N ALA A 140 -15.27 5.96 16.12
CA ALA A 140 -16.06 5.13 17.01
C ALA A 140 -15.19 4.29 17.96
N GLN A 141 -14.04 3.79 17.51
CA GLN A 141 -13.07 3.08 18.35
C GLN A 141 -12.48 3.97 19.45
N SER A 142 -12.11 5.20 19.10
CA SER A 142 -11.44 6.10 20.06
C SER A 142 -12.36 6.64 21.15
N ASP A 143 -13.67 6.58 20.95
CA ASP A 143 -14.68 7.14 21.86
C ASP A 143 -15.62 6.04 22.41
N ILE A 144 -16.72 5.78 21.73
CA ILE A 144 -17.82 4.95 22.25
C ILE A 144 -17.51 3.45 22.29
N LEU A 145 -16.57 2.98 21.49
CA LEU A 145 -16.17 1.57 21.40
C LEU A 145 -14.77 1.31 22.00
N TYR A 146 -14.25 2.22 22.81
CA TYR A 146 -12.95 2.04 23.46
C TYR A 146 -12.91 0.72 24.25
N ASP A 147 -11.88 -0.11 23.99
CA ASP A 147 -11.70 -1.49 24.53
C ASP A 147 -12.86 -2.49 24.23
N ARG A 148 -13.84 -2.12 23.41
CA ARG A 148 -15.00 -2.95 23.05
C ARG A 148 -14.95 -3.47 21.62
N ILE A 149 -13.92 -3.09 20.86
CA ILE A 149 -13.79 -3.43 19.45
C ILE A 149 -12.42 -4.04 19.13
N GLN A 150 -12.44 -5.15 18.39
CA GLN A 150 -11.24 -5.69 17.77
C GLN A 150 -11.16 -5.19 16.33
N MET A 151 -10.15 -4.40 16.03
CA MET A 151 -9.95 -3.81 14.70
C MET A 151 -9.14 -4.75 13.80
N ILE A 152 -9.61 -4.97 12.57
CA ILE A 152 -8.91 -5.72 11.52
C ILE A 152 -8.76 -4.81 10.30
N HIS A 153 -7.55 -4.36 10.05
CA HIS A 153 -7.24 -3.47 8.94
C HIS A 153 -7.02 -4.23 7.63
N THR A 154 -7.57 -3.72 6.53
CA THR A 154 -7.57 -4.41 5.24
C THR A 154 -6.92 -3.65 4.09
N SER A 155 -6.48 -2.39 4.29
CA SER A 155 -5.99 -1.55 3.19
C SER A 155 -4.67 -2.04 2.59
N TYR A 156 -3.73 -2.46 3.44
CA TYR A 156 -2.45 -2.93 2.96
C TYR A 156 -2.50 -4.38 2.46
N ILE A 157 -2.05 -4.59 1.23
CA ILE A 157 -1.98 -5.90 0.57
C ILE A 157 -0.55 -6.10 0.07
N PRO A 158 0.32 -6.83 0.82
CA PRO A 158 1.69 -7.05 0.40
C PRO A 158 1.78 -7.93 -0.85
N PHE A 159 2.91 -7.86 -1.58
CA PHE A 159 3.13 -8.62 -2.81
C PHE A 159 2.83 -10.11 -2.67
N ALA A 160 3.30 -10.75 -1.59
CA ALA A 160 3.10 -12.18 -1.38
C ALA A 160 1.61 -12.56 -1.26
N GLU A 161 0.82 -11.72 -0.57
CA GLU A 161 -0.62 -11.90 -0.45
C GLU A 161 -1.33 -11.63 -1.78
N PHE A 162 -0.99 -10.52 -2.45
CA PHE A 162 -1.53 -10.17 -3.76
C PHE A 162 -1.28 -11.28 -4.78
N SER A 163 -0.03 -11.76 -4.89
CA SER A 163 0.37 -12.84 -5.77
C SER A 163 -0.44 -14.13 -5.55
N LYS A 164 -0.64 -14.50 -4.28
CA LYS A 164 -1.46 -15.67 -3.88
C LYS A 164 -2.92 -15.49 -4.28
N LEU A 165 -3.50 -14.31 -4.09
CA LEU A 165 -4.91 -14.04 -4.32
C LEU A 165 -5.27 -13.98 -5.81
N ILE A 166 -4.40 -13.37 -6.63
CA ILE A 166 -4.63 -13.22 -8.08
C ILE A 166 -3.97 -14.31 -8.93
N GLU A 167 -3.23 -15.29 -8.32
CA GLU A 167 -2.45 -16.34 -9.00
C GLU A 167 -1.41 -15.82 -9.99
N ASN A 168 -0.79 -14.72 -9.67
CA ASN A 168 0.23 -14.13 -10.50
C ASN A 168 1.44 -13.69 -9.67
N ASP A 169 2.62 -14.26 -9.99
CA ASP A 169 3.88 -14.00 -9.31
C ASP A 169 4.68 -12.85 -9.93
N SER A 170 4.08 -12.10 -10.85
CA SER A 170 4.74 -11.01 -11.53
C SER A 170 4.81 -9.76 -10.66
N VAL A 171 6.03 -9.28 -10.44
CA VAL A 171 6.27 -7.98 -9.82
C VAL A 171 5.70 -6.84 -10.68
N ASP A 172 5.73 -6.97 -12.00
CA ASP A 172 5.13 -6.00 -12.93
C ASP A 172 3.63 -5.85 -12.67
N GLU A 173 2.93 -6.96 -12.51
CA GLU A 173 1.50 -6.97 -12.20
C GLU A 173 1.20 -6.26 -10.88
N TYR A 174 2.07 -6.44 -9.88
CA TYR A 174 1.93 -5.75 -8.61
C TYR A 174 2.26 -4.27 -8.68
N ILE A 175 3.25 -3.87 -9.46
CA ILE A 175 3.56 -2.47 -9.74
C ILE A 175 2.36 -1.79 -10.42
N GLU A 176 1.75 -2.47 -11.40
CA GLU A 176 0.66 -1.90 -12.20
C GLU A 176 -0.71 -1.90 -11.50
N TYR A 177 -0.97 -2.88 -10.62
CA TYR A 177 -2.31 -3.10 -10.05
C TYR A 177 -2.32 -3.33 -8.54
N GLY A 178 -1.18 -3.30 -7.86
CA GLY A 178 -1.09 -3.51 -6.41
C GLY A 178 -1.80 -2.41 -5.62
N GLY A 179 -2.31 -2.80 -4.45
CA GLY A 179 -3.08 -1.94 -3.56
C GLY A 179 -4.57 -2.28 -3.50
N THR A 180 -5.13 -2.93 -4.54
CA THR A 180 -6.49 -3.48 -4.54
C THR A 180 -6.51 -4.92 -5.07
N LEU A 181 -7.60 -5.65 -4.83
CA LEU A 181 -7.78 -7.02 -5.35
C LEU A 181 -8.43 -7.07 -6.73
N THR A 182 -8.61 -5.93 -7.38
CA THR A 182 -9.16 -5.83 -8.73
C THR A 182 -8.31 -4.90 -9.57
N LYS A 183 -8.13 -5.23 -10.84
CA LYS A 183 -7.35 -4.39 -11.79
C LYS A 183 -8.08 -3.13 -12.23
N SER A 184 -9.40 -3.07 -12.08
CA SER A 184 -10.23 -2.02 -12.66
C SER A 184 -9.91 -0.60 -12.20
N PRO A 185 -9.51 -0.33 -10.92
CA PRO A 185 -9.19 1.03 -10.49
C PRO A 185 -7.99 1.65 -11.20
N TYR A 186 -7.04 0.83 -11.66
CA TYR A 186 -5.76 1.33 -12.18
C TYR A 186 -5.58 1.09 -13.69
N LYS A 187 -6.63 0.68 -14.40
CA LYS A 187 -6.55 0.46 -15.86
C LYS A 187 -6.37 1.73 -16.66
N THR A 188 -6.92 2.84 -16.20
CA THR A 188 -6.84 4.14 -16.84
C THR A 188 -6.62 5.23 -15.80
N LEU A 189 -6.09 6.38 -16.21
CA LEU A 189 -5.96 7.55 -15.34
C LEU A 189 -7.30 7.94 -14.72
N GLN A 190 -8.34 8.07 -15.54
CA GLN A 190 -9.69 8.43 -15.09
C GLN A 190 -10.23 7.46 -14.03
N ALA A 191 -10.05 6.14 -14.21
CA ALA A 191 -10.47 5.14 -13.24
C ALA A 191 -9.70 5.27 -11.92
N SER A 192 -8.40 5.60 -11.99
CA SER A 192 -7.55 5.81 -10.82
C SER A 192 -7.93 7.07 -10.05
N GLU A 193 -8.20 8.17 -10.74
CA GLU A 193 -8.70 9.42 -10.13
C GLU A 193 -10.09 9.25 -9.52
N GLU A 194 -10.98 8.51 -10.19
CA GLU A 194 -12.29 8.18 -9.65
C GLU A 194 -12.18 7.33 -8.38
N TYR A 195 -11.29 6.34 -8.38
CA TYR A 195 -11.01 5.52 -7.20
C TYR A 195 -10.43 6.38 -6.06
N GLN A 196 -9.46 7.25 -6.32
CA GLN A 196 -8.90 8.19 -5.34
C GLN A 196 -10.00 9.06 -4.73
N ASN A 197 -10.84 9.66 -5.57
CA ASN A 197 -11.91 10.53 -5.13
C ASN A 197 -13.01 9.81 -4.34
N THR A 198 -13.32 8.54 -4.65
CA THR A 198 -14.42 7.80 -4.02
C THR A 198 -13.97 6.95 -2.85
N ALA A 199 -12.77 6.35 -2.90
CA ALA A 199 -12.31 5.40 -1.90
C ALA A 199 -11.46 6.07 -0.80
N ILE A 200 -10.88 7.23 -1.05
CA ILE A 200 -10.05 7.96 -0.09
C ILE A 200 -10.74 9.25 0.31
N VAL A 201 -10.85 10.19 -0.62
CA VAL A 201 -11.38 11.53 -0.34
C VAL A 201 -12.86 11.49 0.06
N GLY A 202 -13.67 10.74 -0.69
CA GLY A 202 -15.10 10.61 -0.43
C GLY A 202 -15.43 10.01 0.92
N ASN A 203 -14.59 9.11 1.43
CA ASN A 203 -14.76 8.53 2.76
C ASN A 203 -14.59 9.56 3.87
N ILE A 204 -13.59 10.44 3.75
CA ILE A 204 -13.38 11.53 4.72
C ILE A 204 -14.56 12.50 4.70
N LEU A 205 -14.99 12.91 3.51
CA LEU A 205 -16.13 13.82 3.36
C LEU A 205 -17.40 13.22 3.97
N HIS A 206 -17.66 11.94 3.71
CA HIS A 206 -18.82 11.24 4.24
C HIS A 206 -18.81 11.15 5.78
N SER A 207 -17.66 10.86 6.40
CA SER A 207 -17.52 10.87 7.86
C SER A 207 -17.85 12.24 8.46
N LEU A 208 -17.35 13.32 7.83
CA LEU A 208 -17.57 14.69 8.31
C LEU A 208 -19.01 15.14 8.12
N GLU A 209 -19.70 14.66 7.09
CA GLU A 209 -21.14 14.94 6.86
C GLU A 209 -22.02 14.27 7.89
N LYS A 210 -21.72 13.03 8.25
CA LYS A 210 -22.59 12.18 9.11
C LYS A 210 -22.35 12.34 10.60
N SER A 211 -21.27 12.96 11.05
CA SER A 211 -20.92 13.04 12.46
C SER A 211 -20.53 14.44 12.92
N GLU A 212 -21.30 14.96 13.87
CA GLU A 212 -20.90 16.18 14.60
C GLU A 212 -19.63 15.94 15.46
N ASP A 213 -19.43 14.71 15.92
CA ASP A 213 -18.26 14.35 16.73
C ASP A 213 -16.99 14.18 15.90
N ALA A 214 -17.09 13.74 14.64
CA ALA A 214 -15.95 13.73 13.70
C ALA A 214 -15.32 15.13 13.55
N ARG A 215 -16.13 16.17 13.63
CA ARG A 215 -15.68 17.56 13.59
C ARG A 215 -14.89 18.00 14.80
N ARG A 216 -14.99 17.29 15.93
CA ARG A 216 -14.23 17.60 17.15
C ARG A 216 -12.82 17.01 17.14
N TYR A 217 -12.62 15.87 16.49
CA TYR A 217 -11.35 15.14 16.48
C TYR A 217 -10.35 15.60 15.41
N GLY A 218 -10.82 16.25 14.35
CA GLY A 218 -10.00 16.79 13.27
C GLY A 218 -10.35 18.26 13.01
N ALA A 219 -10.04 19.15 13.94
CA ALA A 219 -10.43 20.57 13.79
C ALA A 219 -9.86 21.20 12.51
N ALA A 220 -8.64 20.84 12.11
CA ALA A 220 -8.05 21.33 10.88
C ALA A 220 -8.66 20.67 9.63
N ILE A 221 -8.99 19.38 9.68
CA ILE A 221 -9.71 18.67 8.61
C ILE A 221 -11.12 19.29 8.45
N THR A 222 -11.79 19.57 9.56
CA THR A 222 -13.12 20.23 9.57
C THR A 222 -13.07 21.64 8.99
N GLU A 223 -12.06 22.42 9.33
CA GLU A 223 -11.85 23.78 8.79
C GLU A 223 -11.71 23.74 7.26
N LEU A 224 -10.88 22.82 6.73
CA LEU A 224 -10.73 22.61 5.28
C LEU A 224 -12.03 22.14 4.62
N TYR A 225 -12.82 21.32 5.32
CA TYR A 225 -14.12 20.86 4.84
C TYR A 225 -15.11 22.02 4.72
N GLU A 226 -15.22 22.87 5.75
CA GLU A 226 -16.11 24.04 5.76
C GLU A 226 -15.72 25.08 4.70
N GLN A 227 -14.42 25.20 4.39
CA GLN A 227 -13.90 26.04 3.32
C GLN A 227 -14.04 25.44 1.92
N ASN A 228 -14.55 24.19 1.79
CA ASN A 228 -14.59 23.42 0.55
C ASN A 228 -13.22 23.15 -0.09
N GLU A 229 -12.14 23.20 0.68
CA GLU A 229 -10.76 22.99 0.21
C GLU A 229 -10.25 21.55 0.44
N LEU A 230 -10.86 20.80 1.35
CA LEU A 230 -10.39 19.48 1.80
C LEU A 230 -10.13 18.51 0.64
N LYS A 231 -11.05 18.41 -0.31
CA LYS A 231 -10.90 17.55 -1.50
C LYS A 231 -9.68 17.95 -2.34
N SER A 232 -9.49 19.21 -2.57
CA SER A 232 -8.37 19.75 -3.34
C SER A 232 -7.04 19.45 -2.65
N VAL A 233 -6.95 19.68 -1.34
CA VAL A 233 -5.76 19.47 -0.54
C VAL A 233 -5.37 18.00 -0.50
N LEU A 234 -6.32 17.09 -0.23
CA LEU A 234 -6.07 15.64 -0.22
C LEU A 234 -5.57 15.13 -1.57
N ASN A 235 -6.22 15.54 -2.66
CA ASN A 235 -5.79 15.14 -3.99
C ASN A 235 -4.37 15.63 -4.30
N LYS A 236 -4.02 16.84 -3.90
CA LYS A 236 -2.67 17.38 -4.08
C LYS A 236 -1.64 16.62 -3.25
N MET A 237 -1.95 16.25 -1.99
CA MET A 237 -1.07 15.44 -1.15
C MET A 237 -0.78 14.07 -1.78
N ILE A 238 -1.80 13.39 -2.31
CA ILE A 238 -1.65 12.09 -2.96
C ILE A 238 -0.90 12.24 -4.29
N ASN A 239 -1.26 13.23 -5.11
CA ASN A 239 -0.63 13.45 -6.41
C ASN A 239 0.84 13.86 -6.31
N LYS A 240 1.29 14.40 -5.17
CA LYS A 240 2.70 14.68 -4.88
C LYS A 240 3.60 13.46 -5.13
N PHE A 241 3.15 12.26 -4.75
CA PHE A 241 3.93 11.02 -4.95
C PHE A 241 4.08 10.66 -6.41
N SER A 242 3.01 10.77 -7.19
CA SER A 242 3.05 10.55 -8.64
C SER A 242 3.92 11.57 -9.34
N TYR A 243 3.86 12.83 -8.91
CA TYR A 243 4.71 13.89 -9.41
C TYR A 243 6.20 13.59 -9.17
N TYR A 244 6.59 13.29 -7.92
CA TYR A 244 7.99 12.99 -7.60
C TYR A 244 8.50 11.75 -8.37
N THR A 245 7.69 10.71 -8.46
CA THR A 245 8.03 9.51 -9.23
C THR A 245 8.24 9.85 -10.71
N THR A 246 7.35 10.65 -11.30
CA THR A 246 7.45 11.09 -12.68
C THR A 246 8.68 11.94 -12.94
N VAL A 247 8.93 12.96 -12.11
CA VAL A 247 10.11 13.84 -12.24
C VAL A 247 11.40 13.05 -12.10
N LYS A 248 11.49 12.16 -11.11
CA LYS A 248 12.67 11.29 -10.91
C LYS A 248 12.91 10.39 -12.13
N ALA A 249 11.83 9.82 -12.72
CA ALA A 249 11.91 8.96 -13.90
C ALA A 249 12.33 9.76 -15.15
N VAL A 250 11.73 10.91 -15.38
CA VAL A 250 12.05 11.81 -16.50
C VAL A 250 13.50 12.28 -16.42
N ASN A 251 13.97 12.70 -15.24
CA ASN A 251 15.37 13.11 -15.02
C ASN A 251 16.36 11.96 -15.27
N LYS A 252 16.04 10.73 -14.83
CA LYS A 252 16.85 9.54 -15.14
C LYS A 252 16.86 9.27 -16.66
N CYS A 253 15.75 9.50 -17.35
CA CYS A 253 15.62 9.33 -18.79
C CYS A 253 16.57 10.27 -19.56
N PHE A 254 16.63 11.53 -19.20
CA PHE A 254 17.52 12.53 -19.84
C PHE A 254 19.01 12.32 -19.53
N LYS A 255 19.35 11.77 -18.35
CA LYS A 255 20.74 11.44 -18.00
C LYS A 255 21.26 10.17 -18.68
N SER A 256 20.38 9.38 -19.34
CA SER A 256 20.78 8.11 -19.96
C SER A 256 21.45 8.34 -21.34
N ALA A 257 22.67 7.84 -21.50
CA ALA A 257 23.53 8.05 -22.67
C ALA A 257 22.91 7.83 -24.08
N PRO A 258 22.00 6.86 -24.31
CA PRO A 258 21.42 6.67 -25.66
C PRO A 258 20.41 7.74 -26.10
N LEU A 259 19.70 8.38 -25.20
CA LEU A 259 18.86 9.54 -25.52
C LEU A 259 19.73 10.76 -25.84
N TYR A 260 20.80 10.92 -25.07
CA TYR A 260 21.78 11.98 -25.27
C TYR A 260 22.47 11.86 -26.63
N SER A 261 22.83 10.64 -27.09
CA SER A 261 23.46 10.42 -28.38
C SER A 261 22.49 10.62 -29.58
N THR A 262 21.23 10.29 -29.43
CA THR A 262 20.20 10.51 -30.46
C THR A 262 19.90 12.00 -30.62
N ILE A 263 19.92 12.75 -29.53
CA ILE A 263 19.70 14.21 -29.50
C ILE A 263 20.95 14.97 -29.96
N HIS A 264 22.16 14.48 -29.65
CA HIS A 264 23.42 15.09 -30.12
C HIS A 264 23.68 14.94 -31.61
N ASN A 265 23.06 13.97 -32.28
CA ASN A 265 23.15 13.81 -33.73
C ASN A 265 22.23 14.79 -34.50
N ILE A 266 21.40 15.56 -33.81
CA ILE A 266 20.64 16.68 -34.37
C ILE A 266 21.51 17.94 -34.22
N GLN A 267 22.05 18.43 -35.33
CA GLN A 267 23.10 19.47 -35.40
C GLN A 267 22.68 20.90 -34.99
N GLU A 268 21.65 21.10 -34.17
CA GLU A 268 21.25 22.46 -33.73
C GLU A 268 21.42 22.66 -32.22
N PRO A 269 22.19 23.71 -31.79
CA PRO A 269 22.43 24.01 -30.37
C PRO A 269 21.19 24.39 -29.57
N SER A 270 20.09 24.75 -30.21
CA SER A 270 18.81 25.12 -29.60
C SER A 270 18.08 23.94 -28.92
N TYR A 271 18.40 22.70 -29.29
CA TYR A 271 17.76 21.51 -28.75
C TYR A 271 18.27 21.10 -27.36
N VAL A 272 19.50 21.45 -27.01
CA VAL A 272 20.05 21.13 -25.68
C VAL A 272 19.42 22.02 -24.59
N SER A 273 19.01 23.22 -24.93
CA SER A 273 18.29 24.13 -24.02
C SER A 273 16.83 23.73 -23.79
N LEU A 274 16.19 23.01 -24.72
CA LEU A 274 14.82 22.52 -24.61
C LEU A 274 14.68 21.30 -23.65
N ILE A 275 15.81 20.69 -23.28
CA ILE A 275 15.87 19.60 -22.32
C ILE A 275 16.41 20.10 -20.98
N ASN A 276 16.16 21.32 -20.66
CA ASN A 276 16.40 21.83 -19.32
C ASN A 276 15.47 21.08 -18.36
N THR A 277 16.05 20.43 -17.35
CA THR A 277 15.32 19.72 -16.30
C THR A 277 14.30 20.62 -15.60
N GLU A 278 14.55 21.91 -15.57
CA GLU A 278 13.64 22.93 -15.02
C GLU A 278 12.38 23.10 -15.88
N GLU A 279 12.51 23.13 -17.21
CA GLU A 279 11.37 23.28 -18.13
C GLU A 279 10.53 21.99 -18.18
N ALA A 280 11.17 20.80 -18.16
CA ALA A 280 10.46 19.53 -18.04
C ALA A 280 9.75 19.41 -16.68
N ASN A 281 10.35 19.89 -15.60
CA ASN A 281 9.72 19.99 -14.29
C ASN A 281 8.53 20.95 -14.31
N GLN A 282 8.65 22.11 -14.96
CA GLN A 282 7.56 23.08 -15.07
C GLN A 282 6.43 22.56 -15.96
N ALA A 283 6.74 21.90 -17.08
CA ALA A 283 5.74 21.24 -17.93
C ALA A 283 5.00 20.14 -17.16
N THR A 284 5.71 19.38 -16.34
CA THR A 284 5.13 18.35 -15.47
C THR A 284 4.24 18.98 -14.40
N LYS A 285 4.66 20.08 -13.77
CA LYS A 285 3.85 20.85 -12.82
C LYS A 285 2.56 21.36 -13.47
N ASN A 286 2.66 21.92 -14.67
CA ASN A 286 1.53 22.45 -15.42
C ASN A 286 0.54 21.33 -15.83
N ALA A 287 1.05 20.20 -16.31
CA ALA A 287 0.25 19.04 -16.70
C ALA A 287 -0.52 18.42 -15.52
N LEU A 288 0.05 18.51 -14.31
CA LEU A 288 -0.58 18.06 -13.07
C LEU A 288 -1.54 19.08 -12.45
N GLY A 289 -1.64 20.29 -12.99
CA GLY A 289 -2.38 21.38 -12.36
C GLY A 289 -1.80 21.77 -10.98
N ILE A 290 -0.57 21.37 -10.69
CA ILE A 290 0.17 21.78 -9.50
C ILE A 290 0.72 23.18 -9.76
N LYS A 291 -0.12 24.19 -9.58
CA LYS A 291 0.34 25.53 -9.33
C LYS A 291 1.15 25.48 -8.04
N ASP A 292 2.33 26.03 -8.08
CA ASP A 292 3.37 25.97 -7.07
C ASP A 292 2.97 25.39 -5.69
N LEU A 293 3.64 24.32 -5.27
CA LEU A 293 3.56 23.82 -3.89
C LEU A 293 3.83 24.96 -2.88
N ASP A 294 4.61 25.97 -3.28
CA ASP A 294 4.92 27.15 -2.48
C ASP A 294 3.72 28.11 -2.37
N GLU A 295 2.86 28.23 -3.38
CA GLU A 295 1.59 29.00 -3.26
C GLU A 295 0.56 28.27 -2.37
N MET A 296 0.63 26.94 -2.24
CA MET A 296 -0.23 26.20 -1.32
C MET A 296 0.19 26.33 0.14
N GLN A 297 1.48 26.56 0.41
CA GLN A 297 1.98 26.74 1.79
C GLN A 297 1.48 28.04 2.41
N THR A 298 0.99 28.99 1.63
CA THR A 298 0.48 30.27 2.15
C THR A 298 -0.91 30.20 2.77
N SER A 299 -1.73 29.19 2.45
CA SER A 299 -3.09 29.04 2.98
C SER A 299 -3.24 27.89 4.00
N LEU A 300 -2.33 26.90 3.98
CA LEU A 300 -2.39 25.73 4.84
C LEU A 300 -1.46 25.88 6.05
N SER A 301 -2.01 25.80 7.25
CA SER A 301 -1.19 25.74 8.45
C SER A 301 -0.50 24.37 8.55
N LYS A 302 0.66 24.32 9.24
CA LYS A 302 1.33 23.05 9.56
C LYS A 302 0.36 22.04 10.22
N ARG A 303 -0.55 22.52 11.05
CA ARG A 303 -1.56 21.69 11.71
C ARG A 303 -2.48 20.98 10.71
N HIS A 304 -2.94 21.66 9.64
CA HIS A 304 -3.75 21.04 8.59
C HIS A 304 -3.00 19.86 7.93
N LEU A 305 -1.73 20.07 7.59
CA LEU A 305 -0.91 19.05 6.95
C LEU A 305 -0.64 17.87 7.87
N ASP A 306 -0.33 18.13 9.15
CA ASP A 306 -0.04 17.08 10.13
C ASP A 306 -1.29 16.21 10.42
N GLU A 307 -2.48 16.80 10.59
CA GLU A 307 -3.73 16.06 10.81
C GLU A 307 -4.09 15.18 9.60
N LEU A 308 -4.01 15.74 8.38
CA LEU A 308 -4.26 14.99 7.15
C LEU A 308 -3.25 13.87 6.94
N LYS A 309 -1.97 14.14 7.19
CA LYS A 309 -0.90 13.15 7.09
C LYS A 309 -1.12 11.99 8.08
N ASN A 310 -1.41 12.31 9.35
CA ASN A 310 -1.69 11.29 10.36
C ASN A 310 -2.88 10.41 9.95
N TYR A 311 -3.94 11.00 9.45
CA TYR A 311 -5.08 10.23 8.94
C TYR A 311 -4.69 9.28 7.80
N LEU A 312 -3.89 9.74 6.84
CA LEU A 312 -3.45 8.91 5.71
C LEU A 312 -2.44 7.83 6.14
N LEU A 313 -1.65 8.07 7.19
CA LEU A 313 -0.79 7.07 7.85
C LEU A 313 -1.63 5.98 8.54
N GLU A 314 -2.66 6.37 9.28
CA GLU A 314 -3.57 5.43 9.95
C GLU A 314 -4.36 4.58 8.95
N LEU A 315 -4.66 5.09 7.76
CA LEU A 315 -5.22 4.31 6.64
C LEU A 315 -4.19 3.39 5.96
N GLU A 316 -2.92 3.40 6.39
CA GLU A 316 -1.81 2.70 5.73
C GLU A 316 -1.66 3.06 4.23
N LEU A 317 -2.07 4.27 3.86
CA LEU A 317 -1.83 4.81 2.52
C LEU A 317 -0.42 5.33 2.35
N PHE A 318 0.16 5.85 3.43
CA PHE A 318 1.55 6.26 3.52
C PHE A 318 2.29 5.39 4.52
N LEU A 319 3.59 5.31 4.32
CA LEU A 319 4.53 4.75 5.26
C LEU A 319 5.72 5.70 5.36
N GLU A 320 6.14 6.00 6.58
CA GLU A 320 7.35 6.74 6.86
C GLU A 320 8.46 5.77 7.23
N ILE A 321 9.58 5.87 6.53
CA ILE A 321 10.75 5.03 6.74
C ILE A 321 11.94 5.93 6.98
N PRO A 322 12.77 5.69 8.02
CA PRO A 322 13.97 6.46 8.23
C PRO A 322 14.88 6.44 6.99
N SER A 323 15.36 7.60 6.57
CA SER A 323 16.42 7.74 5.56
C SER A 323 17.62 8.37 6.24
N TYR A 324 18.72 7.63 6.29
CA TYR A 324 19.95 8.11 6.88
C TYR A 324 20.77 8.89 5.86
N ILE A 325 21.05 10.15 6.18
CA ILE A 325 21.78 11.07 5.32
C ILE A 325 23.03 11.56 6.07
N SER A 326 24.22 11.26 5.55
CA SER A 326 25.47 11.79 6.06
C SER A 326 26.13 12.69 5.01
N LEU A 327 26.18 13.98 5.28
CA LEU A 327 26.77 15.00 4.43
C LEU A 327 27.99 15.62 5.14
N ASN A 328 28.80 16.37 4.39
CA ASN A 328 29.92 17.13 4.98
C ASN A 328 29.48 18.11 6.08
N SER A 329 28.21 18.53 6.07
CA SER A 329 27.60 19.42 7.06
C SER A 329 27.11 18.71 8.33
N GLY A 330 27.16 17.40 8.39
CA GLY A 330 26.70 16.57 9.53
C GLY A 330 25.79 15.43 9.12
N GLU A 331 25.41 14.65 10.10
CA GLU A 331 24.47 13.53 9.97
C GLU A 331 23.06 14.01 10.30
N ARG A 332 22.08 13.56 9.51
CA ARG A 332 20.67 13.75 9.80
C ARG A 332 19.86 12.54 9.34
N SER A 333 18.77 12.29 10.02
CA SER A 333 17.76 11.35 9.60
C SER A 333 16.56 12.16 9.11
N GLU A 334 16.08 11.83 7.93
CA GLU A 334 14.83 12.35 7.39
C GLU A 334 13.90 11.16 7.14
N ASP A 335 12.60 11.37 7.24
CA ASP A 335 11.65 10.31 6.95
C ASP A 335 11.32 10.31 5.45
N LEU A 336 11.55 9.16 4.81
CA LEU A 336 11.12 8.91 3.44
C LEU A 336 9.66 8.49 3.45
N GLU A 337 8.82 9.27 2.81
CA GLU A 337 7.40 8.95 2.64
C GLU A 337 7.19 8.04 1.42
N ILE A 338 6.57 6.89 1.61
CA ILE A 338 6.21 5.95 0.54
C ILE A 338 4.69 5.79 0.49
N PHE A 339 4.11 5.95 -0.70
CA PHE A 339 2.70 5.68 -0.94
C PHE A 339 2.46 4.19 -1.18
N MET A 340 1.54 3.57 -0.41
CA MET A 340 1.37 2.13 -0.31
C MET A 340 0.45 1.52 -1.37
N GLN A 341 0.00 2.31 -2.36
CA GLN A 341 -0.82 1.87 -3.49
C GLN A 341 0.00 2.00 -4.79
N PRO A 342 0.91 1.07 -5.11
CA PRO A 342 1.82 1.22 -6.25
C PRO A 342 1.08 1.36 -7.57
N GLY A 343 -0.05 0.65 -7.77
CA GLY A 343 -0.85 0.73 -8.99
C GLY A 343 -1.40 2.12 -9.27
N MET A 344 -1.78 2.87 -8.23
CA MET A 344 -2.24 4.26 -8.37
C MET A 344 -1.11 5.17 -8.85
N ILE A 345 0.05 5.09 -8.20
CA ILE A 345 1.20 5.90 -8.58
C ILE A 345 1.67 5.56 -10.00
N TYR A 346 1.68 4.28 -10.36
CA TYR A 346 2.02 3.84 -11.71
C TYR A 346 1.04 4.41 -12.77
N ALA A 347 -0.27 4.28 -12.54
CA ALA A 347 -1.29 4.77 -13.47
C ALA A 347 -1.18 6.29 -13.69
N HIS A 348 -0.99 7.06 -12.61
CA HIS A 348 -0.83 8.51 -12.69
C HIS A 348 0.50 8.90 -13.37
N SER A 349 1.62 8.30 -12.96
CA SER A 349 2.94 8.62 -13.52
C SER A 349 3.04 8.32 -15.01
N THR A 350 2.51 7.17 -15.45
CA THR A 350 2.52 6.80 -16.88
C THR A 350 1.62 7.70 -17.72
N ALA A 351 0.48 8.15 -17.18
CA ALA A 351 -0.37 9.12 -17.85
C ALA A 351 0.32 10.48 -18.02
N LEU A 352 1.02 10.95 -16.97
CA LEU A 352 1.80 12.19 -17.02
C LEU A 352 2.92 12.14 -18.07
N ILE A 353 3.65 11.02 -18.13
CA ILE A 353 4.70 10.81 -19.12
C ILE A 353 4.12 10.86 -20.55
N LYS A 354 2.95 10.25 -20.78
CA LYS A 354 2.27 10.31 -22.07
C LYS A 354 1.83 11.73 -22.42
N ASN A 355 1.25 12.44 -21.45
CA ASN A 355 0.85 13.84 -21.64
C ASN A 355 2.05 14.74 -21.98
N LEU A 356 3.20 14.55 -21.29
CA LEU A 356 4.44 15.24 -21.64
C LEU A 356 4.91 14.93 -23.06
N ALA A 357 4.90 13.66 -23.47
CA ALA A 357 5.29 13.26 -24.82
C ALA A 357 4.32 13.76 -25.90
N ASP A 358 3.07 14.07 -25.54
CA ASP A 358 2.02 14.61 -26.39
C ASP A 358 1.91 16.14 -26.36
N ASP A 359 2.70 16.82 -25.55
CA ASP A 359 2.76 18.27 -25.51
C ASP A 359 3.17 18.85 -26.87
N SER A 360 2.63 20.01 -27.22
CA SER A 360 2.85 20.65 -28.52
C SER A 360 4.33 20.92 -28.78
N MET A 361 5.06 21.38 -27.76
CA MET A 361 6.50 21.67 -27.87
C MET A 361 7.32 20.42 -28.22
N TRP A 362 6.94 19.25 -27.64
CA TRP A 362 7.58 17.99 -27.98
C TRP A 362 7.15 17.42 -29.33
N LYS A 363 5.89 17.63 -29.74
CA LYS A 363 5.39 17.22 -31.06
C LYS A 363 6.07 17.95 -32.19
N ASP A 364 6.35 19.22 -32.00
CA ASP A 364 6.98 20.07 -33.00
C ASP A 364 8.49 19.80 -33.16
N THR A 365 9.13 19.29 -32.09
CA THR A 365 10.59 19.09 -32.02
C THR A 365 11.06 17.65 -32.14
N CYS A 366 10.24 16.67 -31.74
CA CYS A 366 10.60 15.25 -31.67
C CYS A 366 9.71 14.39 -32.57
N GLY A 367 10.34 13.48 -33.32
CA GLY A 367 9.64 12.48 -34.12
C GLY A 367 8.84 11.49 -33.26
N ILE A 368 7.86 10.82 -33.86
CA ILE A 368 7.03 9.80 -33.19
C ILE A 368 7.89 8.69 -32.57
N ALA A 369 8.96 8.27 -33.26
CA ALA A 369 9.86 7.23 -32.77
C ALA A 369 10.60 7.64 -31.49
N ASP A 370 11.07 8.90 -31.43
CA ASP A 370 11.79 9.43 -30.27
C ASP A 370 10.86 9.60 -29.06
N ARG A 371 9.64 10.07 -29.28
CA ARG A 371 8.60 10.18 -28.24
C ARG A 371 8.21 8.81 -27.69
N ASN A 372 8.04 7.80 -28.55
CA ASN A 372 7.76 6.42 -28.11
C ASN A 372 8.93 5.85 -27.32
N LEU A 373 10.18 6.10 -27.73
CA LEU A 373 11.37 5.68 -27.00
C LEU A 373 11.45 6.36 -25.63
N PHE A 374 11.13 7.65 -25.54
CA PHE A 374 11.05 8.38 -24.27
C PHE A 374 10.00 7.75 -23.34
N ILE A 375 8.77 7.50 -23.83
CA ILE A 375 7.71 6.87 -23.03
C ILE A 375 8.17 5.50 -22.50
N LEU A 376 8.72 4.64 -23.34
CA LEU A 376 9.20 3.30 -22.94
C LEU A 376 10.29 3.36 -21.86
N ARG A 377 11.23 4.31 -21.98
CA ARG A 377 12.31 4.48 -21.00
C ARG A 377 11.83 5.08 -19.70
N ALA A 378 10.98 6.10 -19.78
CA ALA A 378 10.41 6.72 -18.59
C ALA A 378 9.54 5.71 -17.82
N ASP A 379 8.75 4.88 -18.52
CA ASP A 379 8.00 3.76 -17.92
C ASP A 379 8.93 2.78 -17.19
N HIS A 380 10.03 2.38 -17.82
CA HIS A 380 11.04 1.50 -17.20
C HIS A 380 11.62 2.12 -15.92
N PHE A 381 11.90 3.42 -15.90
CA PHE A 381 12.39 4.11 -14.70
C PHE A 381 11.30 4.25 -13.63
N VAL A 382 10.03 4.51 -14.00
CA VAL A 382 8.90 4.49 -13.05
C VAL A 382 8.82 3.13 -12.36
N LYS A 383 8.86 2.04 -13.13
CA LYS A 383 8.83 0.68 -12.58
C LYS A 383 10.01 0.40 -11.65
N GLY A 384 11.19 0.92 -11.98
CA GLY A 384 12.38 0.83 -11.12
C GLY A 384 12.19 1.53 -9.78
N ILE A 385 11.72 2.77 -9.78
CA ILE A 385 11.45 3.55 -8.57
C ILE A 385 10.37 2.88 -7.71
N LEU A 386 9.31 2.38 -8.33
CA LEU A 386 8.25 1.69 -7.59
C LEU A 386 8.73 0.37 -7.00
N LEU A 387 9.59 -0.38 -7.70
CA LEU A 387 10.20 -1.60 -7.16
C LEU A 387 11.10 -1.31 -5.95
N GLU A 388 11.92 -0.25 -6.02
CA GLU A 388 12.72 0.25 -4.88
C GLU A 388 11.80 0.52 -3.68
N ASN A 389 10.72 1.29 -3.87
CA ASN A 389 9.75 1.64 -2.83
C ASN A 389 9.03 0.42 -2.24
N ILE A 390 8.56 -0.52 -3.08
CA ILE A 390 7.89 -1.75 -2.65
C ILE A 390 8.81 -2.59 -1.77
N ILE A 391 10.04 -2.83 -2.21
CA ILE A 391 11.01 -3.65 -1.48
C ILE A 391 11.33 -3.00 -0.13
N LEU A 392 11.62 -1.71 -0.11
CA LEU A 392 11.93 -0.97 1.11
C LEU A 392 10.74 -1.00 2.08
N ALA A 393 9.54 -0.70 1.60
CA ALA A 393 8.33 -0.66 2.43
C ALA A 393 7.96 -2.03 3.02
N GLU A 394 7.97 -3.10 2.20
CA GLU A 394 7.64 -4.44 2.68
C GLU A 394 8.69 -4.99 3.64
N THR A 395 9.97 -4.70 3.41
CA THR A 395 11.05 -5.07 4.33
C THR A 395 10.89 -4.34 5.66
N TYR A 396 10.68 -3.03 5.62
CA TYR A 396 10.48 -2.22 6.83
C TYR A 396 9.28 -2.71 7.65
N LYS A 397 8.11 -2.86 7.04
CA LYS A 397 6.90 -3.38 7.74
C LYS A 397 7.11 -4.78 8.31
N THR A 398 7.82 -5.64 7.60
CA THR A 398 8.12 -7.00 8.09
C THR A 398 8.98 -6.97 9.34
N PHE A 399 10.09 -6.24 9.33
CA PHE A 399 11.01 -6.21 10.47
C PHE A 399 10.51 -5.34 11.62
N GLN A 400 9.73 -4.30 11.35
CA GLN A 400 9.02 -3.53 12.37
C GLN A 400 8.03 -4.42 13.16
N LYS A 401 7.30 -5.29 12.48
CA LYS A 401 6.36 -6.24 13.10
C LYS A 401 7.07 -7.30 13.95
N ILE A 402 8.28 -7.71 13.55
CA ILE A 402 9.04 -8.74 14.25
C ILE A 402 9.65 -8.20 15.54
N ASP A 403 10.46 -7.15 15.45
CA ASP A 403 11.14 -6.53 16.58
C ASP A 403 11.76 -5.19 16.14
N LEU A 404 11.09 -4.10 16.43
CA LEU A 404 11.51 -2.74 16.06
C LEU A 404 12.81 -2.31 16.76
N ASP A 405 13.03 -2.74 17.98
CA ASP A 405 14.21 -2.37 18.75
C ASP A 405 15.47 -3.09 18.25
N ARG A 406 15.30 -4.31 17.78
CA ARG A 406 16.38 -5.14 17.24
C ARG A 406 16.78 -4.77 15.83
N TYR A 407 15.80 -4.55 14.95
CA TYR A 407 16.07 -4.36 13.53
C TYR A 407 15.97 -2.89 13.13
N TYR A 408 16.89 -2.46 12.28
CA TYR A 408 16.86 -1.14 11.67
C TYR A 408 16.86 -1.30 10.15
N VAL A 409 15.89 -0.68 9.48
CA VAL A 409 15.77 -0.64 8.02
C VAL A 409 15.72 0.82 7.59
N SER A 410 16.56 1.20 6.63
CA SER A 410 16.69 2.57 6.15
C SER A 410 17.20 2.61 4.72
N GLN A 411 16.95 3.70 4.01
CA GLN A 411 17.71 4.09 2.84
C GLN A 411 18.99 4.81 3.30
N LEU A 412 20.09 4.71 2.54
CA LEU A 412 21.36 5.37 2.85
C LEU A 412 21.75 6.34 1.75
N SER A 413 22.20 7.52 2.17
CA SER A 413 22.78 8.56 1.31
C SER A 413 23.96 9.19 2.05
N ILE A 414 25.20 8.86 1.63
CA ILE A 414 26.42 9.15 2.39
C ILE A 414 27.43 9.87 1.50
N THR A 415 28.01 10.95 1.99
CA THR A 415 29.18 11.59 1.40
C THR A 415 30.43 11.16 2.15
N LEU A 416 31.28 10.37 1.50
CA LEU A 416 32.50 9.84 2.07
C LEU A 416 33.54 10.96 2.29
N ARG A 417 34.10 11.04 3.51
CA ARG A 417 35.02 12.12 3.93
C ARG A 417 36.34 12.13 3.15
N ASN A 418 36.80 10.93 2.73
CA ASN A 418 38.15 10.79 2.13
C ASN A 418 38.25 11.39 0.71
N ASN A 419 37.16 11.38 -0.05
CA ASN A 419 37.17 11.78 -1.46
C ASN A 419 35.96 12.62 -1.88
N ASN A 420 35.11 13.05 -0.95
CA ASN A 420 33.83 13.73 -1.19
C ASN A 420 32.90 12.96 -2.16
N GLN A 421 33.11 11.66 -2.30
CA GLN A 421 32.28 10.83 -3.15
C GLN A 421 30.91 10.62 -2.47
N HIS A 422 29.85 10.94 -3.20
CA HIS A 422 28.50 10.62 -2.77
C HIS A 422 28.15 9.18 -3.13
N VAL A 423 27.70 8.40 -2.16
CA VAL A 423 27.34 6.99 -2.30
C VAL A 423 25.93 6.79 -1.72
N GLU A 424 25.10 6.13 -2.48
CA GLU A 424 23.75 5.76 -2.06
C GLU A 424 23.63 4.23 -2.04
N ALA A 425 22.84 3.70 -1.09
CA ALA A 425 22.34 2.34 -1.12
C ALA A 425 20.84 2.38 -0.98
N ASP A 426 20.14 1.63 -1.82
CA ASP A 426 18.67 1.65 -1.86
C ASP A 426 18.06 1.17 -0.54
N MET A 427 18.75 0.27 0.18
CA MET A 427 18.34 -0.16 1.50
C MET A 427 19.50 -0.74 2.32
N ILE A 428 19.50 -0.47 3.63
CA ILE A 428 20.26 -1.21 4.63
C ILE A 428 19.30 -1.90 5.60
N LEU A 429 19.62 -3.13 5.98
CA LEU A 429 18.96 -3.87 7.06
C LEU A 429 20.02 -4.23 8.11
N VAL A 430 19.82 -3.81 9.35
CA VAL A 430 20.76 -4.01 10.46
C VAL A 430 20.11 -4.87 11.54
N ASP A 431 20.82 -5.94 11.96
CA ASP A 431 20.51 -6.67 13.20
C ASP A 431 21.38 -6.08 14.34
N LYS A 432 20.82 -5.16 15.10
CA LYS A 432 21.53 -4.46 16.19
C LYS A 432 22.05 -5.41 17.26
N GLN A 433 21.33 -6.52 17.54
CA GLN A 433 21.78 -7.50 18.52
C GLN A 433 23.02 -8.28 18.08
N LYS A 434 23.14 -8.53 16.78
CA LYS A 434 24.29 -9.25 16.23
C LYS A 434 25.42 -8.33 15.77
N GLY A 435 25.18 -7.03 15.67
CA GLY A 435 26.10 -6.07 15.05
C GLY A 435 26.38 -6.42 13.58
N GLU A 436 25.36 -6.88 12.85
CA GLU A 436 25.47 -7.32 11.46
C GLU A 436 24.62 -6.41 10.56
N SER A 437 25.17 -6.01 9.42
CA SER A 437 24.49 -5.22 8.39
C SER A 437 24.39 -5.94 7.06
N TYR A 438 23.36 -5.62 6.29
CA TYR A 438 23.05 -6.19 4.98
C TYR A 438 22.72 -5.03 4.05
N LEU A 439 23.49 -4.88 2.96
CA LEU A 439 23.34 -3.82 1.98
C LEU A 439 22.56 -4.31 0.76
N PHE A 440 21.62 -3.52 0.33
CA PHE A 440 20.76 -3.85 -0.81
C PHE A 440 20.79 -2.77 -1.87
N GLU A 441 20.85 -3.22 -3.11
CA GLU A 441 20.61 -2.45 -4.31
C GLU A 441 19.41 -3.06 -5.05
N VAL A 442 18.55 -2.24 -5.62
CA VAL A 442 17.36 -2.69 -6.34
C VAL A 442 17.46 -2.30 -7.80
N LYS A 443 17.23 -3.25 -8.69
CA LYS A 443 17.29 -3.01 -10.15
C LYS A 443 16.09 -3.61 -10.86
N TYR A 444 15.35 -2.79 -11.53
CA TYR A 444 14.31 -3.24 -12.45
C TYR A 444 14.97 -3.64 -13.78
N SER A 445 15.57 -4.82 -13.79
CA SER A 445 16.27 -5.42 -14.92
C SER A 445 16.36 -6.93 -14.73
N ASN A 446 16.30 -7.69 -15.81
CA ASN A 446 16.55 -9.14 -15.82
C ASN A 446 18.01 -9.49 -16.12
N GLN A 447 18.87 -8.49 -16.38
CA GLN A 447 20.28 -8.67 -16.67
C GLN A 447 21.15 -8.20 -15.51
N ILE A 448 22.27 -8.90 -15.31
CA ILE A 448 23.28 -8.52 -14.33
C ILE A 448 24.27 -7.56 -14.99
N VAL A 449 24.32 -6.33 -14.48
CA VAL A 449 25.30 -5.32 -14.92
C VAL A 449 26.24 -5.01 -13.75
N ILE A 450 27.47 -5.52 -13.84
CA ILE A 450 28.46 -5.43 -12.76
C ILE A 450 28.80 -3.97 -12.39
N ASP A 451 28.83 -3.09 -13.37
CA ASP A 451 29.14 -1.67 -13.15
C ASP A 451 28.09 -0.94 -12.29
N GLN A 452 26.84 -1.40 -12.27
CA GLN A 452 25.79 -0.81 -11.45
C GLN A 452 25.92 -1.11 -9.95
N THR A 453 26.87 -1.99 -9.57
CA THR A 453 27.12 -2.39 -8.19
C THR A 453 28.49 -1.97 -7.67
N LYS A 454 29.16 -1.02 -8.33
CA LYS A 454 30.51 -0.55 -7.94
C LYS A 454 30.55 -0.03 -6.52
N HIS A 455 29.52 0.71 -6.08
CA HIS A 455 29.45 1.27 -4.73
C HIS A 455 29.37 0.18 -3.66
N LEU A 456 28.70 -0.95 -3.91
CA LEU A 456 28.68 -2.10 -2.98
C LEU A 456 30.06 -2.76 -2.79
N ARG A 457 31.08 -2.36 -3.57
CA ARG A 457 32.47 -2.84 -3.50
C ARG A 457 33.46 -1.74 -3.12
N ASN A 458 32.96 -0.53 -2.89
CA ASN A 458 33.78 0.58 -2.46
C ASN A 458 34.24 0.32 -1.03
N THR A 459 35.57 0.21 -0.82
CA THR A 459 36.17 -0.10 0.48
C THR A 459 35.85 0.96 1.52
N ASP A 460 35.98 2.24 1.16
CA ASP A 460 35.71 3.36 2.07
C ASP A 460 34.23 3.36 2.52
N PHE A 461 33.31 3.01 1.61
CA PHE A 461 31.90 2.89 1.94
C PHE A 461 31.63 1.71 2.89
N LEU A 462 32.25 0.56 2.63
CA LEU A 462 32.09 -0.63 3.47
C LEU A 462 32.69 -0.41 4.87
N GLU A 463 33.84 0.24 4.97
CA GLU A 463 34.44 0.63 6.25
C GLU A 463 33.53 1.58 7.03
N TYR A 464 32.97 2.59 6.36
CA TYR A 464 31.97 3.48 6.98
C TYR A 464 30.75 2.71 7.53
N ILE A 465 30.25 1.73 6.79
CA ILE A 465 29.12 0.91 7.25
C ILE A 465 29.53 0.02 8.44
N ASP A 466 30.69 -0.61 8.38
CA ASP A 466 31.19 -1.47 9.48
C ASP A 466 31.31 -0.66 10.80
N GLU A 467 31.77 0.59 10.71
CA GLU A 467 31.93 1.47 11.88
C GLU A 467 30.60 1.98 12.46
N ASN A 468 29.60 2.29 11.62
CA ASN A 468 28.38 2.98 12.06
C ASN A 468 27.17 2.07 12.19
N PHE A 469 27.09 0.96 11.43
CA PHE A 469 25.92 0.08 11.36
C PHE A 469 26.20 -1.38 11.71
N GLY A 470 27.48 -1.70 12.01
CA GLY A 470 27.93 -3.06 12.29
C GLY A 470 28.39 -3.78 11.01
N LYS A 471 29.03 -4.94 11.21
CA LYS A 471 29.79 -5.63 10.18
C LYS A 471 28.95 -6.02 8.97
N VAL A 472 29.38 -5.63 7.78
CA VAL A 472 28.72 -6.01 6.53
C VAL A 472 28.81 -7.52 6.31
N LYS A 473 27.66 -8.18 6.38
CA LYS A 473 27.53 -9.64 6.25
C LYS A 473 27.25 -10.09 4.84
N SER A 474 26.44 -9.32 4.12
CA SER A 474 26.06 -9.63 2.74
C SER A 474 25.78 -8.35 1.96
N ARG A 475 26.10 -8.40 0.68
CA ARG A 475 25.80 -7.38 -0.32
C ARG A 475 24.89 -8.00 -1.36
N LEU A 476 23.73 -7.38 -1.57
CA LEU A 476 22.64 -7.96 -2.33
C LEU A 476 22.19 -7.04 -3.46
N VAL A 477 21.81 -7.63 -4.57
CA VAL A 477 21.06 -6.96 -5.64
C VAL A 477 19.72 -7.66 -5.79
N LEU A 478 18.64 -6.95 -5.56
CA LEU A 478 17.29 -7.42 -5.81
C LEU A 478 16.88 -6.98 -7.22
N TYR A 479 16.58 -7.95 -8.10
CA TYR A 479 16.31 -7.66 -9.50
C TYR A 479 15.25 -8.60 -10.09
N THR A 480 14.82 -8.38 -11.32
CA THR A 480 13.74 -9.19 -11.92
C THR A 480 14.24 -10.48 -12.59
N GLY A 481 15.57 -10.70 -12.66
CA GLY A 481 16.17 -11.90 -13.24
C GLY A 481 16.28 -13.10 -12.27
N ALA A 482 16.90 -14.18 -12.73
CA ALA A 482 17.09 -15.40 -11.96
C ALA A 482 18.17 -15.23 -10.88
N SER A 483 17.94 -15.77 -9.67
CA SER A 483 18.88 -15.66 -8.56
C SER A 483 20.23 -16.30 -8.91
N SER A 484 21.33 -15.62 -8.55
CA SER A 484 22.70 -16.08 -8.77
C SER A 484 23.68 -15.39 -7.81
N LYS A 485 24.92 -15.88 -7.73
CA LYS A 485 25.98 -15.23 -6.95
C LYS A 485 27.17 -14.89 -7.85
N GLN A 486 27.60 -13.64 -7.82
CA GLN A 486 28.77 -13.18 -8.59
C GLN A 486 29.66 -12.28 -7.74
N ASN A 487 30.94 -12.60 -7.68
CA ASN A 487 31.96 -11.74 -7.03
C ASN A 487 31.56 -11.21 -5.65
N ASP A 488 31.12 -12.08 -4.74
CA ASP A 488 30.67 -11.77 -3.38
C ASP A 488 29.39 -10.92 -3.26
N VAL A 489 28.72 -10.63 -4.36
CA VAL A 489 27.39 -10.03 -4.40
C VAL A 489 26.34 -11.09 -4.72
N LEU A 490 25.32 -11.15 -3.90
CA LEU A 490 24.19 -12.07 -4.10
C LEU A 490 23.10 -11.36 -4.92
N TYR A 491 22.79 -11.90 -6.08
CA TYR A 491 21.69 -11.46 -6.93
C TYR A 491 20.46 -12.30 -6.63
N LEU A 492 19.40 -11.69 -6.13
CA LEU A 492 18.15 -12.38 -5.80
C LEU A 492 17.00 -11.87 -6.63
N ASN A 493 16.15 -12.79 -7.07
CA ASN A 493 14.92 -12.42 -7.73
C ASN A 493 13.99 -11.66 -6.75
N ALA A 494 13.54 -10.47 -7.13
CA ALA A 494 12.74 -9.57 -6.31
C ALA A 494 11.41 -10.21 -5.85
N ALA A 495 10.69 -10.91 -6.75
CA ALA A 495 9.45 -11.60 -6.39
C ALA A 495 9.70 -12.71 -5.34
N THR A 496 10.81 -13.45 -5.50
CA THR A 496 11.21 -14.49 -4.54
C THR A 496 11.53 -13.87 -3.17
N TYR A 497 12.25 -12.74 -3.15
CA TYR A 497 12.57 -12.02 -1.92
C TYR A 497 11.30 -11.57 -1.20
N LEU A 498 10.38 -10.88 -1.89
CA LEU A 498 9.13 -10.39 -1.34
C LEU A 498 8.24 -11.51 -0.79
N LYS A 499 8.20 -12.67 -1.44
CA LYS A 499 7.50 -13.85 -0.91
C LYS A 499 8.15 -14.39 0.37
N ARG A 500 9.48 -14.37 0.44
CA ARG A 500 10.20 -14.82 1.65
C ARG A 500 9.98 -13.89 2.83
N LEU A 501 9.78 -12.59 2.62
CA LEU A 501 9.40 -11.66 3.69
C LEU A 501 8.13 -12.13 4.41
N SER A 502 7.11 -12.58 3.68
CA SER A 502 5.89 -13.12 4.28
C SER A 502 6.13 -14.37 5.11
N ILE A 503 7.06 -15.25 4.70
CA ILE A 503 7.44 -16.44 5.48
C ILE A 503 8.15 -16.03 6.76
N VAL A 504 9.11 -15.10 6.65
CA VAL A 504 9.90 -14.59 7.80
C VAL A 504 9.00 -13.91 8.82
N SER A 505 8.04 -13.10 8.39
CA SER A 505 7.09 -12.39 9.27
C SER A 505 6.19 -13.34 10.10
N ASN A 506 6.01 -14.58 9.66
CA ASN A 506 5.18 -15.60 10.31
C ASN A 506 6.01 -16.66 11.06
N THR A 507 7.33 -16.50 11.12
CA THR A 507 8.24 -17.44 11.80
C THR A 507 8.47 -17.01 13.24
N PRO A 508 8.36 -17.90 14.25
CA PRO A 508 8.48 -17.50 15.68
C PRO A 508 9.84 -16.91 16.07
N ARG A 509 10.91 -17.27 15.37
CA ARG A 509 12.27 -16.73 15.55
C ARG A 509 12.90 -16.52 14.18
N PRO A 510 12.57 -15.43 13.51
CA PRO A 510 13.04 -15.19 12.17
C PRO A 510 14.54 -14.89 12.16
N GLU A 511 15.23 -15.41 11.15
CA GLU A 511 16.61 -15.07 10.85
C GLU A 511 16.71 -14.43 9.46
N ILE A 512 17.49 -13.36 9.33
CA ILE A 512 17.74 -12.70 8.02
C ILE A 512 18.27 -13.69 6.99
N LYS A 513 19.03 -14.71 7.42
CA LYS A 513 19.51 -15.79 6.55
C LYS A 513 18.39 -16.51 5.79
N GLN A 514 17.18 -16.57 6.33
CA GLN A 514 16.04 -17.22 5.65
C GLN A 514 15.59 -16.44 4.41
N LEU A 515 15.80 -15.12 4.39
CA LEU A 515 15.58 -14.29 3.20
C LEU A 515 16.60 -14.57 2.10
N LEU A 516 17.83 -14.93 2.50
CA LEU A 516 19.01 -14.98 1.63
C LEU A 516 19.31 -16.38 1.09
N ASN A 517 18.77 -17.46 1.70
CA ASN A 517 19.08 -18.83 1.33
C ASN A 517 18.50 -19.21 -0.04
N GLU A 518 19.36 -19.57 -0.98
CA GLU A 518 18.99 -20.09 -2.30
C GLU A 518 18.23 -21.44 -2.23
N ASN A 519 18.35 -22.19 -1.13
CA ASN A 519 17.85 -23.55 -0.96
C ASN A 519 16.52 -23.71 -0.24
N CYS A 520 15.82 -22.65 0.12
CA CYS A 520 14.45 -22.78 0.62
C CYS A 520 13.50 -23.14 -0.53
N ASN A 521 13.44 -24.42 -0.88
CA ASN A 521 12.36 -24.98 -1.68
C ASN A 521 11.03 -24.57 -1.04
N THR A 522 10.27 -23.74 -1.76
CA THR A 522 8.86 -23.59 -1.50
C THR A 522 8.25 -24.99 -1.66
N SER A 523 7.97 -25.65 -0.54
CA SER A 523 7.21 -26.89 -0.54
C SER A 523 5.89 -26.60 -1.24
N LYS A 524 5.74 -27.14 -2.46
CA LYS A 524 4.45 -27.16 -3.16
C LYS A 524 3.45 -27.78 -2.17
N PRO A 525 2.30 -27.16 -1.92
CA PRO A 525 1.25 -27.84 -1.19
C PRO A 525 0.95 -29.13 -1.94
N ASN A 526 1.00 -30.26 -1.24
CA ASN A 526 0.63 -31.56 -1.76
C ASN A 526 -0.82 -31.54 -2.23
N LEU A 527 -1.04 -31.17 -3.47
CA LEU A 527 -2.27 -31.46 -4.18
C LEU A 527 -2.33 -32.98 -4.40
N LYS A 528 -3.01 -33.67 -3.51
CA LYS A 528 -3.44 -35.06 -3.74
C LYS A 528 -4.22 -35.06 -5.05
N THR A 529 -3.59 -35.51 -6.11
CA THR A 529 -4.24 -35.82 -7.38
C THR A 529 -5.20 -36.99 -7.10
N THR A 530 -6.49 -36.67 -6.95
CA THR A 530 -7.56 -37.65 -7.09
C THR A 530 -7.57 -38.09 -8.55
N SER A 531 -7.08 -39.28 -8.81
CA SER A 531 -7.14 -39.94 -10.11
C SER A 531 -8.60 -40.04 -10.56
N ARG A 532 -8.97 -39.27 -11.60
CA ARG A 532 -10.22 -39.47 -12.32
C ARG A 532 -10.19 -40.81 -13.03
N LYS A 533 -10.94 -41.77 -12.52
CA LYS A 533 -11.30 -42.99 -13.28
C LYS A 533 -12.09 -42.57 -14.53
N LYS A 534 -11.59 -42.97 -15.69
CA LYS A 534 -12.29 -42.84 -16.96
C LYS A 534 -13.63 -43.59 -16.90
N PRO A 535 -14.74 -43.06 -17.40
CA PRO A 535 -15.96 -43.84 -17.55
C PRO A 535 -15.76 -44.88 -18.65
N ARG A 536 -16.10 -46.15 -18.36
CA ARG A 536 -16.22 -47.22 -19.34
C ARG A 536 -17.42 -46.89 -20.25
N LYS A 537 -17.19 -46.98 -21.56
CA LYS A 537 -18.25 -47.02 -22.56
C LYS A 537 -19.13 -48.24 -22.34
N LEU A 538 -20.41 -48.02 -22.32
CA LEU A 538 -21.49 -48.90 -22.81
C LEU A 538 -22.47 -48.01 -23.54
#